data_dd74c5f10e9dcd3f3c6ca89061e142f4
#
_entry.id   dd74c5f10e9dcd3f3c6ca89061e142f4
#
_cell.length_a   1.000
_cell.length_b   1.000
_cell.length_c   1.000
_cell.angle_alpha   90.00
_cell.angle_beta   90.00
_cell.angle_gamma   90.00
#
_symmetry.space_group_name_H-M   'P 1'
#
loop_
_entity.id
_entity.type
_entity.pdbx_description
1 polymer ?
#
loop_
_entity_poly.entity_id
_entity_poly.type
_entity_poly.pdbx_seq_one_letter_code
_entity_poly.pdbx_strand_id
1 'polypeptide(L)'
;LGYKARMNEQEKIKSQKQLIVQLEANQKLHDRMQQIRNKIAQDLHDDVGATLSTILLYTNAAKHKAASLPAHENAHFLSKIGESATQMIDEMSDIVWAINSQNDSSESIFTRMHSFAAPLLSANDIEFSFQVDDTVKQELFVMDRRKNLYLIFKEAINNAVKYSSCTRIDVSLTRGHDVIEMTIRDNGKGFDLDAVKRGNGLSNFGHRARDMNGSLILETNAGAGTVVKVSFKP
;
A
#
# COMPACT_ATOMS: atom_id res chain seq x y z
N LEU A 1 -48.93 40.21 18.73
CA LEU A 1 -47.74 39.93 19.56
C LEU A 1 -47.38 38.42 19.56
N GLY A 2 -48.33 37.48 19.62
CA GLY A 2 -48.08 36.06 19.69
C GLY A 2 -47.46 35.42 18.44
N TYR A 3 -47.74 35.91 17.24
CA TYR A 3 -47.19 35.38 15.98
C TYR A 3 -45.70 35.67 15.83
N LYS A 4 -45.27 36.90 16.16
CA LYS A 4 -43.85 37.28 16.11
C LYS A 4 -42.97 36.51 17.11
N ALA A 5 -43.53 36.23 18.30
CA ALA A 5 -42.85 35.44 19.32
C ALA A 5 -42.64 33.97 18.86
N ARG A 6 -43.66 33.35 18.24
CA ARG A 6 -43.56 31.98 17.68
C ARG A 6 -42.57 31.89 16.51
N MET A 7 -42.53 32.88 15.64
CA MET A 7 -41.56 32.95 14.56
C MET A 7 -40.11 33.00 15.09
N ASN A 8 -39.86 33.89 16.06
CA ASN A 8 -38.54 34.00 16.68
C ASN A 8 -38.11 32.71 17.41
N GLU A 9 -39.07 32.02 18.02
CA GLU A 9 -38.80 30.74 18.68
C GLU A 9 -38.46 29.62 17.65
N GLN A 10 -39.19 29.57 16.55
CA GLN A 10 -38.90 28.63 15.47
C GLN A 10 -37.53 28.88 14.81
N GLU A 11 -37.15 30.14 14.61
CA GLU A 11 -35.82 30.51 14.10
C GLU A 11 -34.70 30.11 15.06
N LYS A 12 -34.90 30.31 16.37
CA LYS A 12 -33.97 29.87 17.39
C LYS A 12 -33.79 28.34 17.38
N ILE A 13 -34.89 27.60 17.32
CA ILE A 13 -34.84 26.10 17.25
C ILE A 13 -34.10 25.63 15.97
N LYS A 14 -34.38 26.28 14.83
CA LYS A 14 -33.72 25.98 13.56
C LYS A 14 -32.21 26.24 13.63
N SER A 15 -31.84 27.40 14.19
CA SER A 15 -30.42 27.76 14.38
C SER A 15 -29.71 26.79 15.34
N GLN A 16 -30.34 26.42 16.44
CA GLN A 16 -29.78 25.42 17.37
C GLN A 16 -29.59 24.05 16.71
N LYS A 17 -30.58 23.59 15.94
CA LYS A 17 -30.46 22.32 15.19
C LYS A 17 -29.30 22.34 14.19
N GLN A 18 -29.14 23.46 13.45
CA GLN A 18 -28.01 23.62 12.53
C GLN A 18 -26.67 23.60 13.25
N LEU A 19 -26.56 24.27 14.39
CA LEU A 19 -25.36 24.27 15.21
C LEU A 19 -25.01 22.84 15.72
N ILE A 20 -26.01 22.09 16.19
CA ILE A 20 -25.82 20.70 16.64
C ILE A 20 -25.27 19.84 15.49
N VAL A 21 -25.90 19.90 14.32
CA VAL A 21 -25.43 19.14 13.13
C VAL A 21 -24.00 19.52 12.75
N GLN A 22 -23.66 20.81 12.85
CA GLN A 22 -22.29 21.26 12.56
C GLN A 22 -21.28 20.78 13.60
N LEU A 23 -21.66 20.79 14.88
CA LEU A 23 -20.81 20.24 15.97
C LEU A 23 -20.60 18.75 15.81
N GLU A 24 -21.64 17.98 15.50
CA GLU A 24 -21.53 16.54 15.24
C GLU A 24 -20.66 16.23 14.02
N ALA A 25 -20.78 17.00 12.95
CA ALA A 25 -19.92 16.88 11.77
C ALA A 25 -18.44 17.16 12.11
N ASN A 26 -18.19 18.23 12.87
CA ASN A 26 -16.84 18.58 13.31
C ASN A 26 -16.26 17.51 14.25
N GLN A 27 -17.07 16.97 15.16
CA GLN A 27 -16.64 15.89 16.04
C GLN A 27 -16.25 14.64 15.24
N LYS A 28 -17.10 14.23 14.29
CA LYS A 28 -16.79 13.09 13.41
C LYS A 28 -15.51 13.30 12.60
N LEU A 29 -15.29 14.52 12.11
CA LEU A 29 -14.06 14.88 11.39
C LEU A 29 -12.85 14.77 12.31
N HIS A 30 -12.95 15.29 13.54
CA HIS A 30 -11.88 15.22 14.54
C HIS A 30 -11.54 13.78 14.89
N ASP A 31 -12.55 12.94 15.17
CA ASP A 31 -12.37 11.53 15.50
C ASP A 31 -11.70 10.76 14.34
N ARG A 32 -12.12 11.07 13.11
CA ARG A 32 -11.51 10.48 11.91
C ARG A 32 -10.03 10.90 11.74
N MET A 33 -9.71 12.16 12.00
CA MET A 33 -8.33 12.66 11.99
C MET A 33 -7.47 11.97 13.05
N GLN A 34 -7.99 11.74 14.24
CA GLN A 34 -7.31 11.01 15.31
C GLN A 34 -7.06 9.53 14.91
N GLN A 35 -8.05 8.86 14.34
CA GLN A 35 -7.90 7.49 13.83
C GLN A 35 -6.81 7.39 12.77
N ILE A 36 -6.79 8.33 11.81
CA ILE A 36 -5.76 8.42 10.78
C ILE A 36 -4.37 8.60 11.41
N ARG A 37 -4.23 9.56 12.34
CA ARG A 37 -2.94 9.79 13.03
C ARG A 37 -2.45 8.56 13.77
N ASN A 38 -3.33 7.87 14.48
CA ASN A 38 -2.98 6.66 15.22
C ASN A 38 -2.57 5.53 14.27
N LYS A 39 -3.27 5.36 13.15
CA LYS A 39 -2.93 4.36 12.13
C LYS A 39 -1.58 4.65 11.47
N ILE A 40 -1.31 5.92 11.14
CA ILE A 40 0.00 6.35 10.62
C ILE A 40 1.11 6.04 11.62
N ALA A 41 0.90 6.37 12.90
CA ALA A 41 1.89 6.11 13.94
C ALA A 41 2.16 4.60 14.09
N GLN A 42 1.13 3.78 14.00
CA GLN A 42 1.25 2.32 14.05
C GLN A 42 1.98 1.77 12.82
N ASP A 43 1.59 2.18 11.61
CA ASP A 43 2.23 1.77 10.37
C ASP A 43 3.72 2.16 10.34
N LEU A 44 4.04 3.40 10.77
CA LEU A 44 5.43 3.84 10.90
C LEU A 44 6.21 3.04 11.93
N HIS A 45 5.59 2.71 13.07
CA HIS A 45 6.24 1.92 14.11
C HIS A 45 6.53 0.50 13.63
N ASP A 46 5.60 -0.13 12.94
CA ASP A 46 5.70 -1.54 12.55
C ASP A 46 6.66 -1.72 11.37
N ASP A 47 6.52 -0.92 10.31
CA ASP A 47 7.36 -1.03 9.11
C ASP A 47 8.77 -0.48 9.35
N VAL A 48 8.89 0.73 9.93
CA VAL A 48 10.19 1.38 10.21
C VAL A 48 10.90 0.71 11.37
N GLY A 49 10.16 0.30 12.42
CA GLY A 49 10.74 -0.38 13.59
C GLY A 49 11.39 -1.71 13.26
N ALA A 50 10.77 -2.52 12.39
CA ALA A 50 11.33 -3.79 11.93
C ALA A 50 12.65 -3.58 11.13
N THR A 51 12.65 -2.60 10.24
CA THR A 51 13.83 -2.29 9.41
C THR A 51 14.97 -1.68 10.23
N LEU A 52 14.67 -0.78 11.18
CA LEU A 52 15.65 -0.26 12.15
C LEU A 52 16.27 -1.38 12.99
N SER A 53 15.46 -2.33 13.46
CA SER A 53 15.95 -3.49 14.21
C SER A 53 16.92 -4.35 13.37
N THR A 54 16.64 -4.51 12.10
CA THR A 54 17.50 -5.22 11.15
C THR A 54 18.84 -4.48 10.94
N ILE A 55 18.80 -3.16 10.74
CA ILE A 55 20.00 -2.32 10.64
C ILE A 55 20.84 -2.43 11.91
N LEU A 56 20.21 -2.35 13.09
CA LEU A 56 20.89 -2.45 14.36
C LEU A 56 21.56 -3.83 14.53
N LEU A 57 20.88 -4.92 14.13
CA LEU A 57 21.42 -6.27 14.15
C LEU A 57 22.69 -6.37 13.29
N TYR A 58 22.65 -5.93 12.04
CA TYR A 58 23.82 -5.95 11.16
C TYR A 58 24.94 -5.04 11.65
N THR A 59 24.59 -3.85 12.19
CA THR A 59 25.58 -2.92 12.78
C THR A 59 26.30 -3.56 13.97
N ASN A 60 25.55 -4.23 14.86
CA ASN A 60 26.14 -4.92 16.01
C ASN A 60 26.99 -6.13 15.58
N ALA A 61 26.53 -6.91 14.61
CA ALA A 61 27.30 -8.00 14.04
C ALA A 61 28.63 -7.52 13.43
N ALA A 62 28.59 -6.44 12.65
CA ALA A 62 29.79 -5.82 12.09
C ALA A 62 30.75 -5.32 13.18
N LYS A 63 30.25 -4.65 14.22
CA LYS A 63 31.09 -4.16 15.34
C LYS A 63 31.75 -5.27 16.13
N HIS A 64 30.99 -6.30 16.49
CA HIS A 64 31.52 -7.42 17.29
C HIS A 64 32.52 -8.28 16.54
N LYS A 65 32.43 -8.33 15.23
CA LYS A 65 33.27 -9.16 14.37
C LYS A 65 34.37 -8.37 13.64
N ALA A 66 34.34 -7.04 13.70
CA ALA A 66 35.24 -6.17 12.92
C ALA A 66 36.74 -6.47 13.10
N ALA A 67 37.14 -6.96 14.28
CA ALA A 67 38.53 -7.31 14.58
C ALA A 67 38.94 -8.70 14.06
N SER A 68 38.00 -9.58 13.68
CA SER A 68 38.25 -10.97 13.34
C SER A 68 37.79 -11.41 11.94
N LEU A 69 37.02 -10.56 11.24
CA LEU A 69 36.46 -10.88 9.92
C LEU A 69 37.32 -10.37 8.77
N PRO A 70 37.40 -11.13 7.67
CA PRO A 70 37.95 -10.65 6.41
C PRO A 70 37.21 -9.42 5.91
N ALA A 71 37.88 -8.50 5.22
CA ALA A 71 37.33 -7.24 4.72
C ALA A 71 36.02 -7.44 3.88
N HIS A 72 35.90 -8.53 3.14
CA HIS A 72 34.73 -8.83 2.32
C HIS A 72 33.45 -9.13 3.13
N GLU A 73 33.57 -9.72 4.33
CA GLU A 73 32.41 -9.97 5.21
C GLU A 73 31.92 -8.66 5.86
N ASN A 74 32.83 -7.76 6.23
CA ASN A 74 32.44 -6.43 6.69
C ASN A 74 31.73 -5.62 5.59
N ALA A 75 32.20 -5.73 4.33
CA ALA A 75 31.54 -5.13 3.18
C ALA A 75 30.11 -5.68 2.99
N HIS A 76 29.89 -6.98 3.23
CA HIS A 76 28.57 -7.58 3.16
C HIS A 76 27.60 -6.99 4.22
N PHE A 77 28.04 -6.82 5.46
CA PHE A 77 27.20 -6.19 6.51
C PHE A 77 26.87 -4.73 6.16
N LEU A 78 27.85 -3.96 5.67
CA LEU A 78 27.62 -2.59 5.24
C LEU A 78 26.65 -2.50 4.07
N SER A 79 26.74 -3.41 3.09
CA SER A 79 25.77 -3.53 2.00
C SER A 79 24.36 -3.78 2.54
N LYS A 80 24.20 -4.72 3.46
CA LYS A 80 22.90 -5.03 4.07
C LYS A 80 22.33 -3.88 4.88
N ILE A 81 23.15 -3.12 5.58
CA ILE A 81 22.72 -1.90 6.28
C ILE A 81 22.24 -0.86 5.26
N GLY A 82 22.99 -0.63 4.19
CA GLY A 82 22.64 0.31 3.14
C GLY A 82 21.34 -0.07 2.42
N GLU A 83 21.18 -1.35 2.03
CA GLU A 83 19.96 -1.89 1.43
C GLU A 83 18.75 -1.66 2.36
N SER A 84 18.88 -2.00 3.65
CA SER A 84 17.81 -1.83 4.63
C SER A 84 17.46 -0.35 4.86
N ALA A 85 18.47 0.54 4.90
CA ALA A 85 18.24 1.97 5.03
C ALA A 85 17.51 2.56 3.80
N THR A 86 17.89 2.15 2.60
CA THR A 86 17.20 2.55 1.36
C THR A 86 15.76 2.05 1.35
N GLN A 87 15.54 0.79 1.72
CA GLN A 87 14.20 0.23 1.83
C GLN A 87 13.31 1.03 2.79
N MET A 88 13.86 1.42 3.94
CA MET A 88 13.13 2.25 4.92
C MET A 88 12.72 3.61 4.35
N ILE A 89 13.62 4.29 3.64
CA ILE A 89 13.33 5.58 3.01
C ILE A 89 12.20 5.42 1.99
N ASP A 90 12.21 4.35 1.20
CA ASP A 90 11.18 4.05 0.22
C ASP A 90 9.81 3.76 0.87
N GLU A 91 9.79 2.97 1.95
CA GLU A 91 8.58 2.66 2.72
C GLU A 91 7.98 3.93 3.36
N MET A 92 8.83 4.78 3.97
CA MET A 92 8.39 6.07 4.50
C MET A 92 7.83 6.99 3.40
N SER A 93 8.49 7.05 2.25
CA SER A 93 8.03 7.83 1.11
C SER A 93 6.66 7.36 0.59
N ASP A 94 6.41 6.05 0.59
CA ASP A 94 5.12 5.48 0.21
C ASP A 94 4.00 5.84 1.19
N ILE A 95 4.30 5.83 2.49
CA ILE A 95 3.35 6.23 3.54
C ILE A 95 3.04 7.73 3.41
N VAL A 96 4.06 8.59 3.31
CA VAL A 96 3.88 10.05 3.16
C VAL A 96 3.06 10.39 1.92
N TRP A 97 3.33 9.73 0.80
CA TRP A 97 2.56 9.91 -0.43
C TRP A 97 1.09 9.50 -0.26
N ALA A 98 0.83 8.37 0.40
CA ALA A 98 -0.52 7.86 0.60
C ALA A 98 -1.38 8.78 1.48
N ILE A 99 -0.75 9.50 2.43
CA ILE A 99 -1.43 10.42 3.35
C ILE A 99 -1.77 11.75 2.69
N ASN A 100 -1.00 12.16 1.67
CA ASN A 100 -1.19 13.45 1.05
C ASN A 100 -2.52 13.48 0.25
N SER A 101 -3.44 14.34 0.69
CA SER A 101 -4.76 14.53 0.07
C SER A 101 -4.70 15.05 -1.37
N GLN A 102 -3.60 15.68 -1.78
CA GLN A 102 -3.41 16.08 -3.18
C GLN A 102 -3.34 14.87 -4.12
N ASN A 103 -3.09 13.67 -3.59
CA ASN A 103 -3.03 12.42 -4.33
C ASN A 103 -4.34 11.62 -4.30
N ASP A 104 -5.46 12.22 -3.89
CA ASP A 104 -6.74 11.50 -3.76
C ASP A 104 -7.36 11.10 -5.11
N SER A 105 -6.88 11.67 -6.23
CA SER A 105 -7.33 11.27 -7.56
C SER A 105 -6.82 9.86 -7.91
N SER A 106 -7.65 9.09 -8.59
CA SER A 106 -7.27 7.76 -9.12
C SER A 106 -6.12 7.84 -10.13
N GLU A 107 -6.05 8.92 -10.92
CA GLU A 107 -4.96 9.18 -11.86
C GLU A 107 -3.60 9.24 -11.14
N SER A 108 -3.55 9.80 -9.96
CA SER A 108 -2.36 9.91 -9.12
C SER A 108 -1.80 8.52 -8.72
N ILE A 109 -2.66 7.58 -8.33
CA ILE A 109 -2.22 6.22 -7.96
C ILE A 109 -1.73 5.43 -9.18
N PHE A 110 -2.43 5.52 -10.32
CA PHE A 110 -2.02 4.79 -11.53
C PHE A 110 -0.72 5.34 -12.12
N THR A 111 -0.54 6.66 -12.11
CA THR A 111 0.72 7.31 -12.48
C THR A 111 1.85 6.83 -11.56
N ARG A 112 1.63 6.76 -10.25
CA ARG A 112 2.64 6.26 -9.32
C ARG A 112 2.99 4.79 -9.55
N MET A 113 1.97 3.93 -9.75
CA MET A 113 2.18 2.52 -10.09
C MET A 113 3.04 2.36 -11.35
N HIS A 114 2.69 3.09 -12.41
CA HIS A 114 3.43 3.04 -13.67
C HIS A 114 4.86 3.56 -13.51
N SER A 115 5.04 4.70 -12.83
CA SER A 115 6.36 5.31 -12.59
C SER A 115 7.28 4.43 -11.73
N PHE A 116 6.72 3.62 -10.85
CA PHE A 116 7.47 2.63 -10.09
C PHE A 116 7.87 1.41 -10.94
N ALA A 117 6.91 0.83 -11.65
CA ALA A 117 7.11 -0.45 -12.34
C ALA A 117 7.90 -0.31 -13.65
N ALA A 118 7.60 0.69 -14.48
CA ALA A 118 8.16 0.78 -15.83
C ALA A 118 9.69 0.83 -15.86
N PRO A 119 10.39 1.69 -15.09
CA PRO A 119 11.86 1.70 -15.11
C PRO A 119 12.45 0.42 -14.51
N LEU A 120 11.84 -0.14 -13.45
CA LEU A 120 12.30 -1.36 -12.80
C LEU A 120 12.21 -2.57 -13.74
N LEU A 121 11.10 -2.72 -14.45
CA LEU A 121 10.86 -3.82 -15.37
C LEU A 121 11.71 -3.68 -16.65
N SER A 122 11.83 -2.46 -17.18
CA SER A 122 12.71 -2.18 -18.31
C SER A 122 14.19 -2.50 -18.00
N ALA A 123 14.67 -2.20 -16.80
CA ALA A 123 16.04 -2.51 -16.39
C ALA A 123 16.30 -4.02 -16.24
N ASN A 124 15.26 -4.85 -16.17
CA ASN A 124 15.32 -6.31 -16.07
C ASN A 124 14.85 -7.02 -17.34
N ASP A 125 14.69 -6.31 -18.47
CA ASP A 125 14.23 -6.83 -19.76
C ASP A 125 12.86 -7.53 -19.68
N ILE A 126 11.95 -7.03 -18.82
CA ILE A 126 10.61 -7.56 -18.62
C ILE A 126 9.60 -6.67 -19.36
N GLU A 127 8.83 -7.26 -20.28
CA GLU A 127 7.73 -6.58 -20.95
C GLU A 127 6.63 -6.20 -19.95
N PHE A 128 6.12 -4.97 -20.02
CA PHE A 128 5.13 -4.44 -19.09
C PHE A 128 3.88 -3.94 -19.80
N SER A 129 2.72 -4.52 -19.46
CA SER A 129 1.41 -4.04 -19.88
C SER A 129 0.64 -3.53 -18.68
N PHE A 130 0.11 -2.30 -18.77
CA PHE A 130 -0.65 -1.67 -17.69
C PHE A 130 -1.95 -1.09 -18.24
N GLN A 131 -3.07 -1.69 -17.91
CA GLN A 131 -4.39 -1.35 -18.42
C GLN A 131 -5.34 -0.99 -17.28
N VAL A 132 -6.04 0.13 -17.41
CA VAL A 132 -7.01 0.60 -16.44
C VAL A 132 -8.29 0.99 -17.16
N ASP A 133 -9.42 0.41 -16.75
CA ASP A 133 -10.73 0.79 -17.26
C ASP A 133 -11.04 2.25 -16.98
N ASP A 134 -11.66 2.95 -17.94
CA ASP A 134 -11.99 4.37 -17.78
C ASP A 134 -12.95 4.62 -16.61
N THR A 135 -13.81 3.66 -16.29
CA THR A 135 -14.69 3.72 -15.12
C THR A 135 -13.93 3.67 -13.79
N VAL A 136 -12.78 2.99 -13.75
CA VAL A 136 -11.89 2.93 -12.59
C VAL A 136 -11.06 4.21 -12.45
N LYS A 137 -10.70 4.83 -13.58
CA LYS A 137 -9.98 6.12 -13.59
C LYS A 137 -10.77 7.27 -12.96
N GLN A 138 -12.09 7.16 -12.92
CA GLN A 138 -12.97 8.19 -12.35
C GLN A 138 -13.26 7.99 -10.86
N GLU A 139 -12.81 6.89 -10.26
CA GLU A 139 -13.02 6.61 -8.84
C GLU A 139 -12.12 7.44 -7.93
N LEU A 140 -12.64 7.77 -6.76
CA LEU A 140 -11.87 8.41 -5.69
C LEU A 140 -11.48 7.34 -4.66
N PHE A 141 -10.21 7.06 -4.56
CA PHE A 141 -9.73 6.12 -3.56
C PHE A 141 -9.46 6.84 -2.24
N VAL A 142 -10.18 6.47 -1.19
CA VAL A 142 -9.83 6.91 0.17
C VAL A 142 -8.42 6.43 0.52
N MET A 143 -7.76 7.18 1.42
CA MET A 143 -6.35 6.99 1.78
C MET A 143 -5.96 5.51 2.03
N ASP A 144 -6.75 4.79 2.82
CA ASP A 144 -6.45 3.40 3.17
C ASP A 144 -6.47 2.45 1.96
N ARG A 145 -7.44 2.63 1.06
CA ARG A 145 -7.51 1.84 -0.17
C ARG A 145 -6.36 2.14 -1.10
N ARG A 146 -6.07 3.43 -1.30
CA ARG A 146 -4.96 3.89 -2.14
C ARG A 146 -3.62 3.33 -1.67
N LYS A 147 -3.35 3.44 -0.35
CA LYS A 147 -2.14 2.90 0.26
C LYS A 147 -2.02 1.39 0.05
N ASN A 148 -3.03 0.64 0.47
CA ASN A 148 -2.98 -0.82 0.43
C ASN A 148 -2.95 -1.36 -1.00
N LEU A 149 -3.70 -0.75 -1.93
CA LEU A 149 -3.69 -1.12 -3.35
C LEU A 149 -2.29 -0.93 -3.95
N TYR A 150 -1.67 0.23 -3.69
CA TYR A 150 -0.31 0.52 -4.16
C TYR A 150 0.73 -0.43 -3.55
N LEU A 151 0.64 -0.73 -2.26
CA LEU A 151 1.59 -1.61 -1.59
C LEU A 151 1.46 -3.07 -2.02
N ILE A 152 0.23 -3.57 -2.28
CA ILE A 152 0.02 -4.88 -2.90
C ILE A 152 0.67 -4.91 -4.29
N PHE A 153 0.42 -3.90 -5.10
CA PHE A 153 1.02 -3.79 -6.43
C PHE A 153 2.56 -3.79 -6.37
N LYS A 154 3.16 -2.92 -5.54
CA LYS A 154 4.62 -2.80 -5.38
C LYS A 154 5.26 -4.13 -4.97
N GLU A 155 4.67 -4.81 -3.99
CA GLU A 155 5.14 -6.11 -3.52
C GLU A 155 5.04 -7.19 -4.60
N ALA A 156 3.92 -7.23 -5.35
CA ALA A 156 3.75 -8.20 -6.44
C ALA A 156 4.79 -7.99 -7.56
N ILE A 157 5.05 -6.75 -7.97
CA ILE A 157 6.08 -6.42 -8.96
C ILE A 157 7.49 -6.81 -8.44
N ASN A 158 7.81 -6.46 -7.19
CA ASN A 158 9.10 -6.82 -6.60
C ASN A 158 9.30 -8.34 -6.52
N ASN A 159 8.25 -9.09 -6.16
CA ASN A 159 8.30 -10.55 -6.09
C ASN A 159 8.49 -11.15 -7.49
N ALA A 160 7.83 -10.63 -8.49
CA ALA A 160 8.00 -11.08 -9.86
C ALA A 160 9.45 -10.85 -10.34
N VAL A 161 10.00 -9.66 -10.16
CA VAL A 161 11.40 -9.34 -10.55
C VAL A 161 12.40 -10.23 -9.80
N LYS A 162 12.23 -10.41 -8.49
CA LYS A 162 13.21 -11.15 -7.66
C LYS A 162 13.15 -12.67 -7.84
N TYR A 163 11.96 -13.22 -8.09
CA TYR A 163 11.77 -14.67 -7.91
C TYR A 163 11.17 -15.39 -9.11
N SER A 164 10.46 -14.70 -10.01
CA SER A 164 9.69 -15.41 -11.05
C SER A 164 10.50 -15.79 -12.26
N SER A 165 11.58 -15.08 -12.58
CA SER A 165 12.31 -15.20 -13.86
C SER A 165 11.38 -14.98 -15.07
N CYS A 166 10.38 -14.11 -14.93
CA CYS A 166 9.41 -13.81 -15.98
C CYS A 166 10.03 -12.91 -17.05
N THR A 167 9.42 -12.93 -18.23
CA THR A 167 9.73 -12.04 -19.35
C THR A 167 8.62 -11.03 -19.62
N ARG A 168 7.46 -11.22 -18.95
CA ARG A 168 6.29 -10.35 -19.12
C ARG A 168 5.47 -10.27 -17.85
N ILE A 169 5.02 -9.05 -17.56
CA ILE A 169 4.04 -8.75 -16.51
C ILE A 169 2.89 -7.96 -17.09
N ASP A 170 1.67 -8.46 -16.87
CA ASP A 170 0.43 -7.80 -17.24
C ASP A 170 -0.29 -7.34 -15.97
N VAL A 171 -0.68 -6.06 -15.94
CA VAL A 171 -1.47 -5.47 -14.87
C VAL A 171 -2.75 -4.92 -15.45
N SER A 172 -3.88 -5.28 -14.87
CA SER A 172 -5.18 -4.75 -15.24
C SER A 172 -5.97 -4.32 -14.02
N LEU A 173 -6.68 -3.19 -14.14
CA LEU A 173 -7.66 -2.74 -13.17
C LEU A 173 -8.99 -2.61 -13.89
N THR A 174 -9.97 -3.41 -13.47
CA THR A 174 -11.29 -3.49 -14.08
C THR A 174 -12.38 -3.21 -13.07
N ARG A 175 -13.55 -2.76 -13.56
CA ARG A 175 -14.73 -2.57 -12.73
C ARG A 175 -15.75 -3.67 -13.02
N GLY A 176 -16.03 -4.50 -12.02
CA GLY A 176 -17.17 -5.38 -12.00
C GLY A 176 -18.44 -4.64 -11.56
N HIS A 177 -19.52 -5.37 -11.26
CA HIS A 177 -20.81 -4.77 -10.91
C HIS A 177 -20.72 -3.89 -9.65
N ASP A 178 -20.07 -4.39 -8.57
CA ASP A 178 -19.97 -3.72 -7.29
C ASP A 178 -18.54 -3.66 -6.73
N VAL A 179 -17.55 -4.08 -7.50
CA VAL A 179 -16.17 -4.19 -7.06
C VAL A 179 -15.20 -3.68 -8.11
N ILE A 180 -14.07 -3.18 -7.65
CA ILE A 180 -12.88 -2.95 -8.47
C ILE A 180 -11.97 -4.14 -8.25
N GLU A 181 -11.43 -4.67 -9.34
CA GLU A 181 -10.48 -5.77 -9.33
C GLU A 181 -9.17 -5.33 -9.96
N MET A 182 -8.07 -5.50 -9.23
CA MET A 182 -6.71 -5.40 -9.76
C MET A 182 -6.16 -6.81 -9.93
N THR A 183 -5.71 -7.13 -11.14
CA THR A 183 -5.03 -8.37 -11.46
C THR A 183 -3.61 -8.07 -11.91
N ILE A 184 -2.63 -8.75 -11.30
CA ILE A 184 -1.22 -8.71 -11.66
C ILE A 184 -0.82 -10.12 -12.02
N ARG A 185 -0.33 -10.32 -13.25
CA ARG A 185 0.07 -11.63 -13.78
C ARG A 185 1.49 -11.57 -14.29
N ASP A 186 2.33 -12.49 -13.85
CA ASP A 186 3.62 -12.78 -14.48
C ASP A 186 3.57 -14.12 -15.23
N ASN A 187 4.41 -14.25 -16.24
CA ASN A 187 4.60 -15.49 -17.02
C ASN A 187 5.82 -16.30 -16.57
N GLY A 188 6.24 -16.13 -15.32
CA GLY A 188 7.45 -16.75 -14.80
C GLY A 188 7.28 -18.22 -14.40
N LYS A 189 8.23 -18.72 -13.61
CA LYS A 189 8.27 -20.13 -13.22
C LYS A 189 7.20 -20.55 -12.20
N GLY A 190 6.48 -19.59 -11.59
CA GLY A 190 5.56 -19.88 -10.49
C GLY A 190 6.25 -20.56 -9.30
N PHE A 191 5.46 -21.05 -8.35
CA PHE A 191 5.93 -21.77 -7.18
C PHE A 191 4.81 -22.62 -6.57
N ASP A 192 5.20 -23.56 -5.69
CA ASP A 192 4.27 -24.35 -4.90
C ASP A 192 3.93 -23.58 -3.60
N LEU A 193 2.66 -23.20 -3.42
CA LEU A 193 2.18 -22.45 -2.25
C LEU A 193 2.36 -23.21 -0.94
N ASP A 194 2.30 -24.54 -0.97
CA ASP A 194 2.43 -25.39 0.22
C ASP A 194 3.91 -25.60 0.60
N ALA A 195 4.80 -25.54 -0.37
CA ALA A 195 6.25 -25.71 -0.17
C ALA A 195 6.95 -24.43 0.29
N VAL A 196 6.41 -23.26 -0.01
CA VAL A 196 7.02 -21.98 0.37
C VAL A 196 6.67 -21.66 1.82
N LYS A 197 7.69 -21.59 2.70
CA LYS A 197 7.50 -20.96 4.02
C LYS A 197 6.90 -19.57 3.79
N ARG A 198 5.69 -19.33 4.30
CA ARG A 198 5.01 -18.04 4.20
C ARG A 198 5.92 -16.95 4.76
N GLY A 199 6.69 -16.30 3.87
CA GLY A 199 7.44 -15.11 4.20
C GLY A 199 6.46 -13.96 4.49
N ASN A 200 6.97 -12.90 5.11
CA ASN A 200 6.17 -11.72 5.47
C ASN A 200 5.40 -11.13 4.26
N GLY A 201 5.92 -11.19 3.04
CA GLY A 201 5.30 -10.64 1.84
C GLY A 201 3.93 -11.25 1.51
N LEU A 202 3.84 -12.60 1.48
CA LEU A 202 2.57 -13.27 1.16
C LEU A 202 1.51 -13.09 2.26
N SER A 203 1.90 -13.04 3.53
CA SER A 203 0.98 -12.75 4.64
C SER A 203 0.47 -11.31 4.58
N ASN A 204 1.31 -10.36 4.18
CA ASN A 204 0.98 -8.95 4.05
C ASN A 204 -0.08 -8.69 2.97
N PHE A 205 -0.08 -9.42 1.86
CA PHE A 205 -1.13 -9.31 0.85
C PHE A 205 -2.53 -9.50 1.45
N GLY A 206 -2.72 -10.58 2.22
CA GLY A 206 -4.01 -10.88 2.83
C GLY A 206 -4.44 -9.86 3.89
N HIS A 207 -3.50 -9.33 4.67
CA HIS A 207 -3.79 -8.25 5.65
C HIS A 207 -4.22 -6.98 4.93
N ARG A 208 -3.46 -6.53 3.92
CA ARG A 208 -3.75 -5.32 3.14
C ARG A 208 -5.10 -5.40 2.40
N ALA A 209 -5.45 -6.58 1.85
CA ALA A 209 -6.75 -6.77 1.21
C ALA A 209 -7.90 -6.65 2.22
N ARG A 210 -7.77 -7.23 3.42
CA ARG A 210 -8.77 -7.09 4.50
C ARG A 210 -8.92 -5.65 4.98
N ASP A 211 -7.83 -4.89 5.09
CA ASP A 211 -7.86 -3.47 5.46
C ASP A 211 -8.64 -2.61 4.48
N MET A 212 -8.75 -3.05 3.22
CA MET A 212 -9.60 -2.42 2.20
C MET A 212 -11.05 -2.93 2.20
N ASN A 213 -11.42 -3.83 3.13
CA ASN A 213 -12.66 -4.62 3.08
C ASN A 213 -12.80 -5.40 1.77
N GLY A 214 -11.69 -5.90 1.26
CA GLY A 214 -11.57 -6.64 0.02
C GLY A 214 -11.18 -8.09 0.22
N SER A 215 -10.99 -8.80 -0.89
CA SER A 215 -10.50 -10.17 -0.94
C SER A 215 -9.26 -10.26 -1.81
N LEU A 216 -8.43 -11.27 -1.55
CA LEU A 216 -7.23 -11.58 -2.31
C LEU A 216 -7.27 -13.03 -2.77
N ILE A 217 -6.94 -13.23 -4.02
CA ILE A 217 -6.70 -14.55 -4.62
C ILE A 217 -5.26 -14.56 -5.13
N LEU A 218 -4.52 -15.59 -4.77
CA LEU A 218 -3.16 -15.87 -5.25
C LEU A 218 -3.19 -17.23 -5.94
N GLU A 219 -2.98 -17.22 -7.25
CA GLU A 219 -2.92 -18.42 -8.07
C GLU A 219 -1.50 -18.57 -8.60
N THR A 220 -0.87 -19.69 -8.33
CA THR A 220 0.46 -20.02 -8.84
C THR A 220 0.66 -21.52 -8.89
N ASN A 221 1.38 -21.99 -9.89
CA ASN A 221 1.79 -23.36 -10.02
C ASN A 221 3.17 -23.38 -10.68
N ALA A 222 3.95 -24.39 -10.43
CA ALA A 222 5.26 -24.54 -11.05
C ALA A 222 5.14 -24.56 -12.58
N GLY A 223 5.84 -23.65 -13.26
CA GLY A 223 5.84 -23.48 -14.70
C GLY A 223 4.67 -22.66 -15.28
N ALA A 224 3.75 -22.13 -14.45
CA ALA A 224 2.55 -21.43 -14.92
C ALA A 224 2.53 -19.93 -14.56
N GLY A 225 3.60 -19.38 -13.98
CA GLY A 225 3.64 -18.01 -13.49
C GLY A 225 2.83 -17.81 -12.21
N THR A 226 2.59 -16.53 -11.88
CA THR A 226 1.82 -16.15 -10.70
C THR A 226 0.76 -15.12 -11.07
N VAL A 227 -0.43 -15.25 -10.47
CA VAL A 227 -1.51 -14.28 -10.57
C VAL A 227 -1.88 -13.82 -9.16
N VAL A 228 -1.75 -12.53 -8.94
CA VAL A 228 -2.24 -11.84 -7.74
C VAL A 228 -3.48 -11.05 -8.14
N LYS A 229 -4.61 -11.38 -7.55
CA LYS A 229 -5.88 -10.72 -7.81
C LYS A 229 -6.43 -10.17 -6.51
N VAL A 230 -6.71 -8.88 -6.48
CA VAL A 230 -7.34 -8.21 -5.33
C VAL A 230 -8.62 -7.53 -5.78
N SER A 231 -9.70 -7.75 -5.05
CA SER A 231 -10.99 -7.12 -5.32
C SER A 231 -11.54 -6.45 -4.07
N PHE A 232 -12.10 -5.26 -4.23
CA PHE A 232 -12.67 -4.46 -3.14
C PHE A 232 -13.82 -3.60 -3.64
N LYS A 233 -14.72 -3.18 -2.74
CA LYS A 233 -15.76 -2.21 -3.08
C LYS A 233 -15.17 -0.81 -3.17
N PRO A 234 -15.54 0.01 -4.16
CA PRO A 234 -15.08 1.38 -4.30
C PRO A 234 -15.47 2.29 -3.14
#